data_99f39a605934cf18faa87b375272f170
#
_entry.id   99f39a605934cf18faa87b375272f170
#
_cell.length_a   1.000
_cell.length_b   1.000
_cell.length_c   1.000
_cell.angle_alpha   90.00
_cell.angle_beta   90.00
_cell.angle_gamma   90.00
#
_symmetry.space_group_name_H-M   'P 1'
#
loop_
_entity.id
_entity.type
_entity.pdbx_description
1 polymer ?
#
loop_
_entity_poly.entity_id
_entity_poly.type
_entity_poly.pdbx_seq_one_letter_code
_entity_poly.pdbx_strand_id
1 'polypeptide(L)'
;GYWVLMDTDDTLDVAGIPSDSSIVYNLHEHTNLISYPFAGSATIEATIPHDAQVSIDAILGEGEAAMNTADGWVGGLTELSGTKGYWFITNEEVSFSYNPPVEGAARKDSPIRSVPMEFAFSQSTQQAFYFVNSATIGGEPLDEEDLIIAYNGDVIVGSRYWYGETTDVPAMGYDPNNYGKYTDGYCEFGDLVTFKVLDASTGKLIKMETDGDIIWENNLTWYVESLENVTAIPSDFHLGKPYPNPF
;
A
#
# COMPACT_ATOMS: atom_id res chain seq x y z
N GLY A 1 1.85 10.18 -17.48
CA GLY A 1 2.75 9.13 -17.05
C GLY A 1 2.73 7.93 -17.99
N TYR A 2 3.70 7.07 -17.86
CA TYR A 2 3.80 5.83 -18.62
C TYR A 2 4.31 4.74 -17.69
N TRP A 3 3.74 3.55 -17.80
CA TRP A 3 4.32 2.33 -17.27
C TRP A 3 5.16 1.70 -18.38
N VAL A 4 6.40 1.34 -18.06
CA VAL A 4 7.30 0.68 -18.99
C VAL A 4 7.62 -0.70 -18.43
N LEU A 5 7.18 -1.74 -19.13
CA LEU A 5 7.48 -3.12 -18.76
C LEU A 5 8.70 -3.57 -19.56
N MET A 6 9.69 -4.12 -18.87
CA MET A 6 10.96 -4.57 -19.45
C MET A 6 11.11 -6.08 -19.26
N ASP A 7 11.61 -6.78 -20.27
CA ASP A 7 11.93 -8.22 -20.15
C ASP A 7 13.23 -8.47 -19.37
N THR A 8 14.10 -7.47 -19.32
CA THR A 8 15.39 -7.49 -18.62
C THR A 8 15.68 -6.11 -18.08
N ASP A 9 16.47 -6.02 -17.03
CA ASP A 9 16.96 -4.76 -16.48
C ASP A 9 17.71 -3.98 -17.57
N ASP A 10 17.32 -2.72 -17.77
CA ASP A 10 17.97 -1.79 -18.67
C ASP A 10 17.82 -0.35 -18.15
N THR A 11 18.52 0.58 -18.77
CA THR A 11 18.48 2.00 -18.39
C THR A 11 17.87 2.82 -19.51
N LEU A 12 16.79 3.53 -19.22
CA LEU A 12 16.21 4.50 -20.12
C LEU A 12 16.89 5.88 -19.93
N ASP A 13 17.75 6.26 -20.85
CA ASP A 13 18.33 7.60 -20.86
C ASP A 13 17.42 8.57 -21.62
N VAL A 14 16.90 9.58 -20.94
CA VAL A 14 16.07 10.63 -21.53
C VAL A 14 16.79 11.96 -21.47
N ALA A 15 17.01 12.56 -22.64
CA ALA A 15 17.53 13.92 -22.75
C ALA A 15 16.38 14.87 -23.14
N GLY A 16 16.29 16.01 -22.46
CA GLY A 16 15.24 17.00 -22.72
C GLY A 16 15.57 18.35 -22.07
N ILE A 17 14.72 19.32 -22.33
CA ILE A 17 14.73 20.60 -21.63
C ILE A 17 13.97 20.39 -20.31
N PRO A 18 14.51 20.83 -19.16
CA PRO A 18 13.79 20.77 -17.88
C PRO A 18 12.42 21.44 -18.01
N SER A 19 11.41 20.79 -17.42
CA SER A 19 10.05 21.34 -17.39
C SER A 19 10.03 22.67 -16.62
N ASP A 20 9.20 23.60 -17.08
CA ASP A 20 8.94 24.85 -16.35
C ASP A 20 8.24 24.51 -15.03
N SER A 21 8.73 25.09 -13.93
CA SER A 21 8.13 24.91 -12.59
C SER A 21 6.71 25.48 -12.46
N SER A 22 6.29 26.32 -13.40
CA SER A 22 4.96 26.91 -13.45
C SER A 22 3.93 26.07 -14.22
N ILE A 23 4.28 24.85 -14.66
CA ILE A 23 3.31 23.94 -15.28
C ILE A 23 2.14 23.71 -14.34
N VAL A 24 0.93 23.96 -14.83
CA VAL A 24 -0.30 23.69 -14.11
C VAL A 24 -0.79 22.30 -14.46
N TYR A 25 -0.99 21.49 -13.44
CA TYR A 25 -1.65 20.20 -13.53
C TYR A 25 -3.14 20.41 -13.25
N ASN A 26 -3.99 20.02 -14.20
CA ASN A 26 -5.44 20.06 -14.05
C ASN A 26 -5.92 18.63 -13.85
N LEU A 27 -6.35 18.32 -12.63
CA LEU A 27 -6.84 17.00 -12.26
C LEU A 27 -8.37 17.02 -12.26
N HIS A 28 -8.97 15.97 -12.80
CA HIS A 28 -10.41 15.72 -12.70
C HIS A 28 -10.69 14.93 -11.42
N GLU A 29 -11.92 14.93 -10.97
CA GLU A 29 -12.38 14.03 -9.89
C GLU A 29 -12.01 12.58 -10.19
N HIS A 30 -11.67 11.80 -9.16
CA HIS A 30 -11.18 10.43 -9.15
C HIS A 30 -9.69 10.30 -9.53
N THR A 31 -9.33 9.44 -10.45
CA THR A 31 -7.96 8.95 -10.65
C THR A 31 -7.22 9.67 -11.76
N ASN A 32 -6.05 10.23 -11.47
CA ASN A 32 -5.20 10.97 -12.40
C ASN A 32 -3.76 10.45 -12.36
N LEU A 33 -3.17 10.10 -13.50
CA LEU A 33 -1.76 9.73 -13.57
C LEU A 33 -0.91 10.91 -13.97
N ILE A 34 -0.11 11.43 -13.07
CA ILE A 34 0.81 12.54 -13.32
C ILE A 34 2.23 12.23 -12.86
N SER A 35 3.21 12.95 -13.37
CA SER A 35 4.62 12.79 -13.00
C SER A 35 5.08 13.93 -12.09
N TYR A 36 6.07 13.65 -11.25
CA TYR A 36 6.80 14.68 -10.53
C TYR A 36 7.82 15.33 -11.45
N PRO A 37 7.80 16.67 -11.66
CA PRO A 37 8.55 17.32 -12.74
C PRO A 37 9.98 17.70 -12.37
N PHE A 38 10.39 17.62 -11.12
CA PHE A 38 11.69 18.07 -10.66
C PHE A 38 12.69 16.93 -10.51
N ALA A 39 13.99 17.26 -10.60
CA ALA A 39 15.03 16.35 -10.21
C ALA A 39 15.10 16.22 -8.67
N GLY A 40 15.47 15.04 -8.18
CA GLY A 40 15.50 14.74 -6.76
C GLY A 40 14.14 14.36 -6.19
N SER A 41 13.94 14.53 -4.91
CA SER A 41 12.69 14.25 -4.21
C SER A 41 12.29 15.39 -3.27
N ALA A 42 11.00 15.43 -2.92
CA ALA A 42 10.49 16.32 -1.88
C ALA A 42 9.28 15.66 -1.21
N THR A 43 9.04 16.00 0.06
CA THR A 43 7.88 15.48 0.79
C THR A 43 6.59 15.95 0.14
N ILE A 44 5.54 15.14 0.27
CA ILE A 44 4.22 15.44 -0.28
C ILE A 44 3.76 16.82 0.20
N GLU A 45 3.87 17.08 1.52
CA GLU A 45 3.44 18.34 2.13
C GLU A 45 4.21 19.56 1.60
N ALA A 46 5.50 19.39 1.30
CA ALA A 46 6.32 20.51 0.82
C ALA A 46 6.06 20.82 -0.65
N THR A 47 5.83 19.79 -1.46
CA THR A 47 5.76 19.94 -2.91
C THR A 47 4.37 20.19 -3.47
N ILE A 48 3.31 19.73 -2.79
CA ILE A 48 1.93 20.01 -3.18
C ILE A 48 1.43 21.22 -2.39
N PRO A 49 0.92 22.30 -3.06
CA PRO A 49 0.34 23.44 -2.37
C PRO A 49 -0.76 23.01 -1.38
N HIS A 50 -0.78 23.61 -0.21
CA HIS A 50 -1.68 23.21 0.87
C HIS A 50 -3.17 23.31 0.50
N ASP A 51 -3.53 24.28 -0.30
CA ASP A 51 -4.89 24.47 -0.82
C ASP A 51 -5.30 23.37 -1.82
N ALA A 52 -4.34 22.79 -2.54
CA ALA A 52 -4.61 21.67 -3.42
C ALA A 52 -4.69 20.32 -2.68
N GLN A 53 -3.98 20.18 -1.56
CA GLN A 53 -3.97 18.92 -0.79
C GLN A 53 -5.36 18.51 -0.30
N VAL A 54 -6.23 19.47 0.02
CA VAL A 54 -7.58 19.20 0.55
C VAL A 54 -8.49 18.46 -0.45
N SER A 55 -8.18 18.57 -1.74
CA SER A 55 -8.91 17.92 -2.82
C SER A 55 -8.26 16.58 -3.26
N ILE A 56 -7.19 16.14 -2.57
CA ILE A 56 -6.46 14.90 -2.89
C ILE A 56 -6.61 13.94 -1.73
N ASP A 57 -7.29 12.81 -1.95
CA ASP A 57 -7.52 11.79 -0.93
C ASP A 57 -6.32 10.87 -0.76
N ALA A 58 -5.65 10.52 -1.88
CA ALA A 58 -4.50 9.62 -1.84
C ALA A 58 -3.55 9.81 -3.02
N ILE A 59 -2.32 9.34 -2.85
CA ILE A 59 -1.31 9.28 -3.89
C ILE A 59 -0.72 7.87 -3.89
N LEU A 60 -0.78 7.20 -5.04
CA LEU A 60 -0.27 5.84 -5.20
C LEU A 60 0.98 5.87 -6.07
N GLY A 61 2.05 5.28 -5.57
CA GLY A 61 3.30 5.04 -6.28
C GLY A 61 3.47 3.58 -6.67
N GLU A 62 4.68 3.20 -7.00
CA GLU A 62 5.06 1.83 -7.30
C GLU A 62 5.25 1.05 -5.98
N GLY A 63 4.23 0.29 -5.59
CA GLY A 63 4.25 -0.53 -4.38
C GLY A 63 4.18 0.24 -3.06
N GLU A 64 3.92 1.53 -3.07
CA GLU A 64 3.77 2.38 -1.89
C GLU A 64 2.65 3.40 -2.08
N ALA A 65 2.02 3.83 -1.01
CA ALA A 65 0.93 4.80 -1.08
C ALA A 65 0.96 5.79 0.09
N ALA A 66 0.33 6.94 -0.15
CA ALA A 66 -0.01 7.91 0.88
C ALA A 66 -1.50 8.18 0.87
N MET A 67 -2.11 8.27 2.04
CA MET A 67 -3.50 8.69 2.22
C MET A 67 -3.54 9.99 3.02
N ASN A 68 -4.37 10.92 2.57
CA ASN A 68 -4.58 12.19 3.25
C ASN A 68 -5.65 12.03 4.32
N THR A 69 -5.29 12.33 5.56
CA THR A 69 -6.19 12.26 6.72
C THR A 69 -6.33 13.62 7.38
N ALA A 70 -7.21 13.74 8.36
CA ALA A 70 -7.36 14.96 9.14
C ALA A 70 -6.07 15.36 9.89
N ASP A 71 -5.20 14.38 10.18
CA ASP A 71 -3.93 14.58 10.88
C ASP A 71 -2.72 14.71 9.93
N GLY A 72 -2.95 14.71 8.61
CA GLY A 72 -1.96 14.81 7.55
C GLY A 72 -1.81 13.55 6.72
N TRP A 73 -0.72 13.47 5.96
CA TRP A 73 -0.41 12.34 5.10
C TRP A 73 0.13 11.16 5.89
N VAL A 74 -0.44 9.97 5.66
CA VAL A 74 -0.05 8.70 6.28
C VAL A 74 0.28 7.66 5.22
N GLY A 75 1.06 6.64 5.55
CA GLY A 75 1.47 5.57 4.64
C GLY A 75 2.96 5.60 4.30
N GLY A 76 3.39 4.65 3.47
CA GLY A 76 4.79 4.45 3.10
C GLY A 76 5.33 5.48 2.11
N LEU A 77 4.50 6.03 1.24
CA LEU A 77 4.88 7.08 0.29
C LEU A 77 4.97 8.43 1.01
N THR A 78 6.17 8.85 1.37
CA THR A 78 6.41 10.12 2.06
C THR A 78 6.94 11.23 1.16
N GLU A 79 7.53 10.86 0.02
CA GLU A 79 8.16 11.80 -0.92
C GLU A 79 7.78 11.49 -2.36
N LEU A 80 7.65 12.54 -3.17
CA LEU A 80 7.57 12.42 -4.63
C LEU A 80 8.97 12.59 -5.22
N SER A 81 9.34 11.73 -6.15
CA SER A 81 10.67 11.69 -6.76
C SER A 81 10.64 11.94 -8.26
N GLY A 82 11.65 12.61 -8.76
CA GLY A 82 11.87 12.79 -10.20
C GLY A 82 11.96 11.45 -10.93
N THR A 83 11.55 11.45 -12.18
CA THR A 83 11.47 10.26 -13.06
C THR A 83 10.36 9.26 -12.71
N LYS A 84 9.61 9.49 -11.63
CA LYS A 84 8.46 8.67 -11.25
C LYS A 84 7.13 9.32 -11.63
N GLY A 85 6.13 8.47 -11.87
CA GLY A 85 4.72 8.83 -12.02
C GLY A 85 3.92 8.33 -10.83
N TYR A 86 2.82 9.02 -10.55
CA TYR A 86 1.98 8.73 -9.41
C TYR A 86 0.50 8.83 -9.80
N TRP A 87 -0.33 7.96 -9.26
CA TRP A 87 -1.76 8.07 -9.32
C TRP A 87 -2.25 8.97 -8.20
N PHE A 88 -2.88 10.08 -8.58
CA PHE A 88 -3.54 11.00 -7.66
C PHE A 88 -5.02 10.69 -7.63
N ILE A 89 -5.54 10.35 -6.46
CA ILE A 89 -6.96 10.11 -6.22
C ILE A 89 -7.53 11.39 -5.64
N THR A 90 -8.48 12.00 -6.34
CA THR A 90 -9.05 13.30 -5.98
C THR A 90 -10.55 13.18 -5.74
N ASN A 91 -11.07 13.95 -4.79
CA ASN A 91 -12.50 14.01 -4.47
C ASN A 91 -13.26 15.10 -5.22
N GLU A 92 -12.54 15.98 -5.92
CA GLU A 92 -13.08 17.05 -6.78
C GLU A 92 -12.04 17.45 -7.82
N GLU A 93 -12.45 18.29 -8.78
CA GLU A 93 -11.51 18.89 -9.74
C GLU A 93 -10.57 19.86 -9.03
N VAL A 94 -9.27 19.73 -9.26
CA VAL A 94 -8.25 20.62 -8.68
C VAL A 94 -7.16 20.95 -9.68
N SER A 95 -6.68 22.18 -9.63
CA SER A 95 -5.55 22.63 -10.47
C SER A 95 -4.47 23.21 -9.59
N PHE A 96 -3.23 22.74 -9.79
CA PHE A 96 -2.08 23.22 -9.04
C PHE A 96 -0.79 23.16 -9.85
N SER A 97 0.23 23.90 -9.41
CA SER A 97 1.61 23.71 -9.80
C SER A 97 2.39 23.21 -8.59
N TYR A 98 3.27 22.25 -8.80
CA TYR A 98 4.13 21.80 -7.71
C TYR A 98 5.03 22.93 -7.20
N ASN A 99 5.24 23.00 -5.90
CA ASN A 99 6.30 23.82 -5.32
C ASN A 99 7.67 23.18 -5.66
N PRO A 100 8.64 23.99 -6.14
CA PRO A 100 9.99 23.49 -6.38
C PRO A 100 10.62 22.94 -5.09
N PRO A 101 11.41 21.86 -5.15
CA PRO A 101 12.14 21.37 -4.01
C PRO A 101 13.12 22.44 -3.49
N VAL A 102 13.24 22.55 -2.17
CA VAL A 102 14.21 23.45 -1.56
C VAL A 102 15.62 22.85 -1.77
N GLU A 103 16.56 23.62 -2.33
CA GLU A 103 17.94 23.17 -2.52
C GLU A 103 18.54 22.71 -1.19
N GLY A 104 19.07 21.49 -1.18
CA GLY A 104 19.73 20.90 -0.02
C GLY A 104 18.83 20.08 0.90
N ALA A 105 17.55 19.86 0.56
CA ALA A 105 16.74 18.85 1.22
C ALA A 105 17.39 17.47 1.00
N ALA A 106 17.86 16.86 2.08
CA ALA A 106 18.48 15.55 2.01
C ALA A 106 17.38 14.54 1.62
N ARG A 107 17.66 13.73 0.61
CA ARG A 107 16.83 12.57 0.25
C ARG A 107 16.70 11.69 1.50
N LYS A 108 15.51 11.57 2.00
CA LYS A 108 15.18 10.56 3.01
C LYS A 108 14.80 9.32 2.24
N ASP A 109 15.78 8.44 2.00
CA ASP A 109 15.46 7.11 1.50
C ASP A 109 14.57 6.45 2.55
N SER A 110 13.28 6.31 2.28
CA SER A 110 12.47 5.30 2.97
C SER A 110 12.83 3.98 2.30
N PRO A 111 13.65 3.13 2.93
CA PRO A 111 13.95 1.85 2.34
C PRO A 111 12.68 1.01 2.42
N ILE A 112 11.99 0.83 1.30
CA ILE A 112 11.08 -0.29 1.17
C ILE A 112 11.94 -1.52 1.44
N ARG A 113 11.72 -2.13 2.58
CA ARG A 113 12.47 -3.29 3.02
C ARG A 113 12.16 -4.44 2.06
N SER A 114 13.19 -5.06 1.47
CA SER A 114 13.00 -6.20 0.57
C SER A 114 12.39 -7.38 1.33
N VAL A 115 11.30 -7.93 0.82
CA VAL A 115 10.62 -9.09 1.40
C VAL A 115 11.29 -10.39 0.95
N PRO A 116 11.19 -11.49 1.72
CA PRO A 116 11.65 -12.81 1.30
C PRO A 116 11.02 -13.20 -0.05
N MET A 117 11.78 -13.89 -0.91
CA MET A 117 11.34 -14.24 -2.26
C MET A 117 10.04 -15.06 -2.27
N GLU A 118 9.79 -15.84 -1.25
CA GLU A 118 8.56 -16.65 -1.09
C GLU A 118 7.29 -15.81 -0.84
N PHE A 119 7.45 -14.55 -0.41
CA PHE A 119 6.37 -13.58 -0.18
C PHE A 119 6.44 -12.39 -1.13
N ALA A 120 7.33 -12.46 -2.13
CA ALA A 120 7.42 -11.44 -3.16
C ALA A 120 6.22 -11.52 -4.11
N PHE A 121 5.87 -10.38 -4.66
CA PHE A 121 4.82 -10.24 -5.67
C PHE A 121 5.35 -9.43 -6.85
N SER A 122 4.69 -9.57 -7.99
CA SER A 122 4.99 -8.75 -9.17
C SER A 122 4.19 -7.46 -9.15
N GLN A 123 4.83 -6.36 -9.48
CA GLN A 123 4.15 -5.08 -9.63
C GLN A 123 3.17 -5.12 -10.79
N SER A 124 2.02 -4.48 -10.62
CA SER A 124 0.96 -4.36 -11.63
C SER A 124 0.57 -2.91 -11.84
N THR A 125 -0.02 -2.60 -13.01
CA THR A 125 -0.69 -1.31 -13.26
C THR A 125 -2.05 -1.22 -12.57
N GLN A 126 -2.57 -2.36 -12.10
CA GLN A 126 -3.79 -2.49 -11.33
C GLN A 126 -3.42 -2.72 -9.87
N GLN A 127 -3.84 -1.85 -8.99
CA GLN A 127 -3.40 -1.89 -7.58
C GLN A 127 -4.44 -1.31 -6.63
N ALA A 128 -4.44 -1.80 -5.41
CA ALA A 128 -5.15 -1.21 -4.28
C ALA A 128 -4.22 -1.16 -3.06
N PHE A 129 -4.51 -0.31 -2.10
CA PHE A 129 -3.74 -0.20 -0.86
C PHE A 129 -4.65 -0.20 0.35
N TYR A 130 -4.29 -1.01 1.33
CA TYR A 130 -4.99 -1.16 2.59
C TYR A 130 -4.15 -0.60 3.72
N PHE A 131 -4.59 0.53 4.28
CA PHE A 131 -3.92 1.21 5.38
C PHE A 131 -4.36 0.59 6.70
N VAL A 132 -3.50 -0.25 7.25
CA VAL A 132 -3.77 -1.00 8.48
C VAL A 132 -3.42 -0.15 9.68
N ASN A 133 -4.43 0.21 10.50
CA ASN A 133 -4.24 1.06 11.66
C ASN A 133 -3.69 0.27 12.85
N SER A 134 -4.24 -0.91 13.13
CA SER A 134 -3.69 -1.78 14.15
C SER A 134 -3.62 -3.23 13.69
N ALA A 135 -2.61 -3.97 14.18
CA ALA A 135 -2.49 -5.39 13.92
C ALA A 135 -1.98 -6.11 15.16
N THR A 136 -2.67 -7.21 15.54
CA THR A 136 -2.34 -7.97 16.76
C THR A 136 -2.38 -9.47 16.54
N ILE A 137 -1.48 -10.19 17.20
CA ILE A 137 -1.46 -11.66 17.27
C ILE A 137 -1.68 -12.07 18.73
N GLY A 138 -2.79 -12.72 19.02
CA GLY A 138 -3.13 -13.13 20.39
C GLY A 138 -3.32 -11.95 21.36
N GLY A 139 -3.62 -10.76 20.84
CA GLY A 139 -3.78 -9.51 21.59
C GLY A 139 -2.49 -8.71 21.78
N GLU A 140 -1.35 -9.20 21.30
CA GLU A 140 -0.07 -8.47 21.32
C GLU A 140 0.14 -7.77 19.98
N PRO A 141 0.58 -6.49 19.94
CA PRO A 141 0.88 -5.76 18.71
C PRO A 141 1.97 -6.45 17.88
N LEU A 142 1.92 -6.25 16.56
CA LEU A 142 3.00 -6.69 15.67
C LEU A 142 4.29 -5.93 15.91
N ASP A 143 5.42 -6.61 15.67
CA ASP A 143 6.76 -6.02 15.64
C ASP A 143 7.14 -5.59 14.20
N GLU A 144 8.13 -4.67 14.08
CA GLU A 144 8.62 -4.19 12.76
C GLU A 144 9.24 -5.30 11.89
N GLU A 145 9.55 -6.45 12.46
CA GLU A 145 10.05 -7.63 11.75
C GLU A 145 8.91 -8.49 11.17
N ASP A 146 7.67 -8.27 11.60
CA ASP A 146 6.51 -9.01 11.12
C ASP A 146 6.11 -8.54 9.72
N LEU A 147 5.69 -9.49 8.87
CA LEU A 147 5.32 -9.22 7.50
C LEU A 147 3.84 -9.48 7.28
N ILE A 148 3.10 -8.44 6.91
CA ILE A 148 1.70 -8.55 6.47
C ILE A 148 1.69 -8.94 4.99
N ILE A 149 0.89 -9.94 4.63
CA ILE A 149 0.81 -10.49 3.28
C ILE A 149 -0.66 -10.50 2.85
N ALA A 150 -0.94 -9.85 1.73
CA ALA A 150 -2.26 -9.82 1.10
C ALA A 150 -2.41 -10.98 0.11
N TYR A 151 -3.57 -11.60 0.10
CA TYR A 151 -3.92 -12.74 -0.75
C TYR A 151 -5.22 -12.52 -1.52
N ASN A 152 -5.21 -13.01 -2.77
CA ASN A 152 -6.43 -13.34 -3.51
C ASN A 152 -6.54 -14.88 -3.55
N GLY A 153 -7.43 -15.46 -2.76
CA GLY A 153 -7.46 -16.90 -2.54
C GLY A 153 -6.14 -17.42 -1.95
N ASP A 154 -5.39 -18.21 -2.74
CA ASP A 154 -4.07 -18.71 -2.35
C ASP A 154 -2.90 -17.96 -3.01
N VAL A 155 -3.18 -16.95 -3.85
CA VAL A 155 -2.17 -16.18 -4.57
C VAL A 155 -1.75 -14.97 -3.75
N ILE A 156 -0.45 -14.77 -3.58
CA ILE A 156 0.11 -13.57 -2.95
C ILE A 156 0.00 -12.43 -3.93
N VAL A 157 -0.67 -11.35 -3.52
CA VAL A 157 -0.90 -10.16 -4.34
C VAL A 157 -0.23 -8.91 -3.77
N GLY A 158 0.33 -9.01 -2.57
CA GLY A 158 1.08 -7.93 -1.94
C GLY A 158 1.68 -8.35 -0.61
N SER A 159 2.68 -7.60 -0.16
CA SER A 159 3.28 -7.81 1.15
C SER A 159 3.97 -6.54 1.64
N ARG A 160 3.94 -6.31 2.97
CA ARG A 160 4.55 -5.16 3.62
C ARG A 160 5.00 -5.52 5.02
N TYR A 161 6.24 -5.18 5.38
CA TYR A 161 6.65 -5.20 6.78
C TYR A 161 5.83 -4.21 7.59
N TRP A 162 5.44 -4.62 8.79
CA TRP A 162 4.79 -3.73 9.72
C TRP A 162 5.75 -2.60 10.13
N TYR A 163 5.29 -1.37 10.06
CA TYR A 163 6.06 -0.20 10.51
C TYR A 163 5.26 0.70 11.47
N GLY A 164 4.14 0.20 11.99
CA GLY A 164 3.23 0.91 12.89
C GLY A 164 1.89 1.25 12.29
N GLU A 165 1.17 2.10 12.94
CA GLU A 165 -0.15 2.58 12.51
C GLU A 165 -0.11 3.10 11.07
N THR A 166 -1.17 2.79 10.32
CA THR A 166 -1.34 3.16 8.91
C THR A 166 -0.32 2.54 7.94
N THR A 167 0.19 1.34 8.27
CA THR A 167 1.00 0.56 7.33
C THR A 167 0.21 0.29 6.05
N ASP A 168 0.72 0.76 4.89
CA ASP A 168 0.10 0.64 3.58
C ASP A 168 0.40 -0.72 2.93
N VAL A 169 -0.51 -1.66 3.03
CA VAL A 169 -0.35 -3.00 2.43
C VAL A 169 -0.87 -2.98 1.00
N PRO A 170 -0.01 -3.21 -0.03
CA PRO A 170 -0.46 -3.28 -1.41
C PRO A 170 -1.23 -4.56 -1.67
N ALA A 171 -2.18 -4.51 -2.63
CA ALA A 171 -2.77 -5.68 -3.27
C ALA A 171 -2.88 -5.42 -4.77
N MET A 172 -2.08 -6.15 -5.54
CA MET A 172 -2.01 -5.99 -6.98
C MET A 172 -3.16 -6.70 -7.68
N GLY A 173 -3.63 -6.11 -8.76
CA GLY A 173 -4.66 -6.66 -9.62
C GLY A 173 -4.11 -7.30 -10.89
N TYR A 174 -4.94 -8.09 -11.53
CA TYR A 174 -4.68 -8.69 -12.83
C TYR A 174 -4.55 -7.61 -13.90
N ASP A 175 -3.43 -7.59 -14.63
CA ASP A 175 -3.20 -6.69 -15.76
C ASP A 175 -3.30 -7.47 -17.08
N PRO A 176 -4.41 -7.35 -17.84
CA PRO A 176 -4.58 -8.04 -19.10
C PRO A 176 -3.57 -7.60 -20.19
N ASN A 177 -3.00 -6.40 -20.08
CA ASN A 177 -2.02 -5.88 -21.02
C ASN A 177 -0.61 -6.44 -20.80
N ASN A 178 -0.37 -7.05 -19.69
CA ASN A 178 0.90 -7.67 -19.30
C ASN A 178 1.03 -9.11 -19.82
N TYR A 179 0.31 -9.49 -20.86
CA TYR A 179 0.30 -10.84 -21.42
C TYR A 179 0.02 -11.97 -20.41
N GLY A 180 -0.61 -11.66 -19.29
CA GLY A 180 -1.09 -12.59 -18.27
C GLY A 180 -0.02 -13.30 -17.43
N LYS A 181 1.25 -13.20 -17.75
CA LYS A 181 2.29 -14.08 -17.20
C LYS A 181 2.74 -13.75 -15.77
N TYR A 182 2.62 -12.48 -15.37
CA TYR A 182 3.17 -12.03 -14.08
C TYR A 182 2.09 -11.75 -13.03
N THR A 183 0.85 -11.60 -13.47
CA THR A 183 -0.30 -11.25 -12.65
C THR A 183 -1.42 -12.29 -12.69
N ASP A 184 -1.13 -13.52 -13.16
CA ASP A 184 -2.11 -14.60 -13.19
C ASP A 184 -2.61 -14.89 -11.76
N GLY A 185 -3.94 -14.87 -11.58
CA GLY A 185 -4.58 -15.08 -10.29
C GLY A 185 -4.56 -13.87 -9.35
N TYR A 186 -4.07 -12.72 -9.83
CA TYR A 186 -4.16 -11.46 -9.09
C TYR A 186 -5.61 -10.97 -9.03
N CYS A 187 -5.87 -9.98 -8.18
CA CYS A 187 -7.22 -9.51 -7.93
C CYS A 187 -7.91 -8.96 -9.18
N GLU A 188 -9.18 -9.26 -9.32
CA GLU A 188 -10.10 -8.62 -10.23
C GLU A 188 -11.17 -7.86 -9.43
N PHE A 189 -11.91 -6.97 -10.08
CA PHE A 189 -12.97 -6.21 -9.44
C PHE A 189 -13.97 -7.13 -8.72
N GLY A 190 -14.14 -6.91 -7.44
CA GLY A 190 -15.07 -7.66 -6.59
C GLY A 190 -14.44 -8.84 -5.84
N ASP A 191 -13.17 -9.16 -6.07
CA ASP A 191 -12.48 -10.21 -5.33
C ASP A 191 -12.29 -9.84 -3.86
N LEU A 192 -12.32 -10.86 -3.00
CA LEU A 192 -12.09 -10.71 -1.56
C LEU A 192 -10.61 -10.78 -1.25
N VAL A 193 -10.06 -9.70 -0.72
CA VAL A 193 -8.67 -9.68 -0.22
C VAL A 193 -8.63 -10.19 1.22
N THR A 194 -7.72 -11.13 1.48
CA THR A 194 -7.48 -11.68 2.82
C THR A 194 -6.03 -11.47 3.24
N PHE A 195 -5.78 -11.48 4.56
CA PHE A 195 -4.46 -11.19 5.09
C PHE A 195 -3.93 -12.35 5.94
N LYS A 196 -2.61 -12.55 5.86
CA LYS A 196 -1.84 -13.36 6.81
C LYS A 196 -0.65 -12.55 7.29
N VAL A 197 -0.16 -12.86 8.47
CA VAL A 197 1.08 -12.31 9.02
C VAL A 197 2.10 -13.41 9.18
N LEU A 198 3.30 -13.20 8.65
CA LEU A 198 4.46 -13.98 9.04
C LEU A 198 4.99 -13.38 10.34
N ASP A 199 4.75 -14.07 11.45
CA ASP A 199 5.28 -13.75 12.77
C ASP A 199 6.77 -14.08 12.79
N ALA A 200 7.61 -13.07 12.82
CA ALA A 200 9.07 -13.21 12.78
C ALA A 200 9.60 -13.95 14.01
N SER A 201 8.94 -13.83 15.16
CA SER A 201 9.36 -14.44 16.41
C SER A 201 9.22 -15.96 16.40
N THR A 202 8.19 -16.47 15.73
CA THR A 202 7.89 -17.90 15.65
C THR A 202 8.13 -18.53 14.29
N GLY A 203 8.29 -17.71 13.25
CA GLY A 203 8.37 -18.14 11.84
C GLY A 203 7.06 -18.72 11.31
N LYS A 204 5.93 -18.47 11.95
CA LYS A 204 4.62 -18.99 11.55
C LYS A 204 3.84 -17.99 10.72
N LEU A 205 3.15 -18.52 9.71
CA LEU A 205 2.19 -17.78 8.92
C LEU A 205 0.80 -17.88 9.59
N ILE A 206 0.29 -16.76 10.06
CA ILE A 206 -0.91 -16.65 10.86
C ILE A 206 -2.01 -15.97 10.05
N LYS A 207 -3.19 -16.59 9.95
CA LYS A 207 -4.35 -15.97 9.30
C LYS A 207 -4.86 -14.83 10.18
N MET A 208 -5.11 -13.69 9.55
CA MET A 208 -5.69 -12.52 10.19
C MET A 208 -7.16 -12.35 9.76
N GLU A 209 -7.94 -11.73 10.62
CA GLU A 209 -9.31 -11.33 10.36
C GLU A 209 -9.41 -9.80 10.38
N THR A 210 -10.26 -9.26 9.54
CA THR A 210 -10.56 -7.84 9.44
C THR A 210 -11.94 -7.55 10.03
N ASP A 211 -12.23 -6.31 10.33
CA ASP A 211 -13.53 -5.84 10.84
C ASP A 211 -14.67 -5.89 9.79
N GLY A 212 -14.42 -6.48 8.62
CA GLY A 212 -15.38 -6.69 7.54
C GLY A 212 -14.73 -7.29 6.31
N ASP A 213 -15.56 -7.60 5.31
CA ASP A 213 -15.07 -8.08 4.01
C ASP A 213 -14.41 -6.94 3.25
N ILE A 214 -13.18 -7.19 2.78
CA ILE A 214 -12.38 -6.23 2.01
C ILE A 214 -12.46 -6.62 0.55
N ILE A 215 -13.17 -5.82 -0.23
CA ILE A 215 -13.38 -6.05 -1.67
C ILE A 215 -12.37 -5.25 -2.45
N TRP A 216 -11.71 -5.89 -3.40
CA TRP A 216 -10.72 -5.26 -4.25
C TRP A 216 -11.37 -4.45 -5.38
N GLU A 217 -10.84 -3.26 -5.58
CA GLU A 217 -11.11 -2.39 -6.72
C GLU A 217 -9.83 -1.66 -7.12
N ASN A 218 -9.63 -1.46 -8.42
CA ASN A 218 -8.43 -0.78 -8.91
C ASN A 218 -8.34 0.67 -8.42
N ASN A 219 -7.15 1.06 -7.95
CA ASN A 219 -6.84 2.35 -7.33
C ASN A 219 -7.65 2.65 -6.05
N LEU A 220 -8.20 1.61 -5.42
CA LEU A 220 -8.83 1.74 -4.10
C LEU A 220 -7.79 2.01 -3.04
N THR A 221 -8.09 2.95 -2.15
CA THR A 221 -7.45 3.10 -0.85
C THR A 221 -8.47 2.81 0.23
N TRP A 222 -8.16 1.88 1.14
CA TRP A 222 -9.07 1.44 2.17
C TRP A 222 -8.40 1.48 3.54
N TYR A 223 -9.12 2.02 4.52
CA TYR A 223 -8.65 2.05 5.90
C TYR A 223 -9.13 0.80 6.63
N VAL A 224 -8.20 -0.01 7.12
CA VAL A 224 -8.45 -1.22 7.91
C VAL A 224 -8.21 -0.88 9.37
N GLU A 225 -9.29 -0.80 10.14
CA GLU A 225 -9.21 -0.42 11.56
C GLU A 225 -8.35 -1.41 12.35
N SER A 226 -8.60 -2.72 12.14
CA SER A 226 -7.80 -3.75 12.81
C SER A 226 -7.58 -5.00 11.95
N LEU A 227 -6.40 -5.59 12.09
CA LEU A 227 -6.08 -6.96 11.70
C LEU A 227 -5.82 -7.78 12.97
N GLU A 228 -6.66 -8.77 13.23
CA GLU A 228 -6.56 -9.55 14.45
C GLU A 228 -6.44 -11.05 14.16
N ASN A 229 -5.58 -11.74 14.87
CA ASN A 229 -5.67 -13.18 14.98
C ASN A 229 -6.55 -13.53 16.17
N VAL A 230 -7.82 -13.86 15.90
CA VAL A 230 -8.70 -14.40 16.92
C VAL A 230 -8.35 -15.87 17.11
N THR A 231 -7.55 -16.19 18.10
CA THR A 231 -7.49 -17.56 18.60
C THR A 231 -8.88 -17.93 19.06
N ALA A 232 -9.53 -18.85 18.34
CA ALA A 232 -10.84 -19.34 18.74
C ALA A 232 -10.78 -19.77 20.21
N ILE A 233 -11.33 -18.97 21.10
CA ILE A 233 -11.55 -19.39 22.47
C ILE A 233 -12.51 -20.58 22.35
N PRO A 234 -12.14 -21.80 22.80
CA PRO A 234 -13.03 -22.93 22.72
C PRO A 234 -14.35 -22.57 23.41
N SER A 235 -15.44 -22.43 22.63
CA SER A 235 -16.75 -22.05 23.13
C SER A 235 -17.43 -23.18 23.98
N ASP A 236 -16.79 -24.34 24.03
CA ASP A 236 -17.28 -25.50 24.76
C ASP A 236 -16.33 -25.87 25.91
N PHE A 237 -16.59 -25.29 27.06
CA PHE A 237 -16.10 -25.85 28.32
C PHE A 237 -17.03 -26.99 28.74
N HIS A 238 -16.77 -28.20 28.35
CA HIS A 238 -17.37 -29.39 28.96
C HIS A 238 -16.73 -29.64 30.32
N LEU A 239 -17.37 -29.19 31.37
CA LEU A 239 -17.15 -29.77 32.71
C LEU A 239 -17.54 -31.26 32.62
N GLY A 240 -16.54 -32.13 32.62
CA GLY A 240 -16.76 -33.57 32.72
C GLY A 240 -17.69 -33.86 33.92
N LYS A 241 -18.58 -34.84 33.79
CA LYS A 241 -19.44 -35.27 34.92
C LYS A 241 -18.55 -35.49 36.13
N PRO A 242 -18.88 -34.94 37.30
CA PRO A 242 -18.12 -35.19 38.50
C PRO A 242 -18.12 -36.71 38.74
N TYR A 243 -16.93 -37.29 38.81
CA TYR A 243 -16.79 -38.70 39.25
C TYR A 243 -17.38 -38.80 40.63
N PRO A 244 -18.24 -39.79 40.90
CA PRO A 244 -18.74 -39.98 42.24
C PRO A 244 -17.56 -40.31 43.14
N ASN A 245 -17.41 -39.50 44.19
CA ASN A 245 -16.38 -39.70 45.20
C ASN A 245 -16.69 -41.07 45.86
N PRO A 246 -15.70 -42.01 45.92
CA PRO A 246 -15.94 -43.36 46.47
C PRO A 246 -15.81 -43.35 48.01
N PHE A 247 -16.64 -42.55 48.69
CA PHE A 247 -16.84 -42.65 50.13
C PHE A 247 -18.29 -42.74 50.48
#